data_1debe5a2cdfc6cd504696325bda8c672
#
_entry.id   1debe5a2cdfc6cd504696325bda8c672
#
_cell.length_a   1.000
_cell.length_b   1.000
_cell.length_c   1.000
_cell.angle_alpha   90.00
_cell.angle_beta   90.00
_cell.angle_gamma   90.00
#
_symmetry.space_group_name_H-M   'P 1'
#
loop_
_entity.id
_entity.type
_entity.pdbx_description
1 polymer ?
#
loop_
_entity_poly.entity_id
_entity_poly.type
_entity_poly.pdbx_seq_one_letter_code
_entity_poly.pdbx_strand_id
1 'polypeptide(L)'
;MQSIQKTKYPFALFLVGFVLYLISVFQNKHLDETTNLDVNGVNLVYQVKGYEDAKPVILLHGNGGEHDHLSVMVDQLDSAGYLVYALDSRGQGANAPLDEYHYVDMAEDVYAFIQELELEKPALFGWSDGGNIALQMEVLHPGTAGAIITSGANIFPEGVEANFWAEFSKQKENDSIAPLVRMMLYEPNMTFDDLHNIQCPALIVAGEHDLIDTLHTRAIAENIHQGKVFFAPGEDHGSHIYKSPKMGKILLEYFKEIKY
;
A
#
# COMPACT_ATOMS: atom_id res chain seq x y z
N MET A 1 -66.05 -27.12 -31.82
CA MET A 1 -64.75 -27.63 -31.29
C MET A 1 -63.69 -26.62 -31.62
N GLN A 2 -63.34 -25.75 -30.66
CA GLN A 2 -62.20 -24.78 -30.76
C GLN A 2 -60.97 -25.42 -30.16
N SER A 3 -59.91 -25.57 -30.93
CA SER A 3 -58.62 -26.11 -30.47
C SER A 3 -57.85 -25.01 -29.74
N ILE A 4 -57.58 -25.25 -28.47
CA ILE A 4 -56.68 -24.39 -27.65
C ILE A 4 -55.22 -24.65 -28.09
N GLN A 5 -54.66 -23.70 -28.83
CA GLN A 5 -53.22 -23.71 -29.09
C GLN A 5 -52.48 -23.45 -27.77
N LYS A 6 -51.82 -24.49 -27.24
CA LYS A 6 -50.88 -24.37 -26.09
C LYS A 6 -49.63 -23.64 -26.56
N THR A 7 -49.45 -22.41 -26.08
CA THR A 7 -48.20 -21.65 -26.25
C THR A 7 -47.01 -22.40 -25.61
N LYS A 8 -46.08 -22.85 -26.45
CA LYS A 8 -44.88 -23.65 -26.07
C LYS A 8 -43.67 -22.84 -25.56
N TYR A 9 -43.85 -21.58 -25.12
CA TYR A 9 -42.70 -20.69 -24.86
C TYR A 9 -42.52 -20.11 -23.42
N PRO A 10 -43.14 -20.57 -22.34
CA PRO A 10 -42.85 -20.02 -21.02
C PRO A 10 -41.48 -20.47 -20.47
N PHE A 11 -41.02 -21.67 -20.85
CA PHE A 11 -39.75 -22.22 -20.32
C PHE A 11 -38.50 -21.58 -20.95
N ALA A 12 -38.56 -21.28 -22.27
CA ALA A 12 -37.45 -20.61 -22.97
C ALA A 12 -37.24 -19.16 -22.48
N LEU A 13 -38.32 -18.42 -22.22
CA LEU A 13 -38.26 -17.07 -21.65
C LEU A 13 -37.71 -17.05 -20.21
N PHE A 14 -38.08 -18.07 -19.41
CA PHE A 14 -37.53 -18.19 -18.05
C PHE A 14 -36.04 -18.53 -18.05
N LEU A 15 -35.60 -19.40 -18.96
CA LEU A 15 -34.20 -19.77 -19.11
C LEU A 15 -33.33 -18.56 -19.56
N VAL A 16 -33.83 -17.79 -20.55
CA VAL A 16 -33.15 -16.57 -21.02
C VAL A 16 -33.12 -15.51 -19.92
N GLY A 17 -34.19 -15.30 -19.18
CA GLY A 17 -34.23 -14.38 -18.02
C GLY A 17 -33.27 -14.80 -16.91
N PHE A 18 -33.20 -16.11 -16.61
CA PHE A 18 -32.27 -16.65 -15.61
C PHE A 18 -30.82 -16.56 -16.05
N VAL A 19 -30.50 -16.81 -17.33
CA VAL A 19 -29.14 -16.63 -17.88
C VAL A 19 -28.75 -15.16 -17.88
N LEU A 20 -29.64 -14.23 -18.27
CA LEU A 20 -29.39 -12.80 -18.20
C LEU A 20 -29.24 -12.30 -16.75
N TYR A 21 -30.01 -12.84 -15.80
CA TYR A 21 -29.84 -12.59 -14.36
C TYR A 21 -28.49 -13.10 -13.84
N LEU A 22 -28.07 -14.33 -14.21
CA LEU A 22 -26.77 -14.87 -13.88
C LEU A 22 -25.65 -14.02 -14.50
N ILE A 23 -25.78 -13.58 -15.75
CA ILE A 23 -24.80 -12.68 -16.40
C ILE A 23 -24.73 -11.33 -15.67
N SER A 24 -25.85 -10.77 -15.22
CA SER A 24 -25.86 -9.51 -14.46
C SER A 24 -25.30 -9.63 -13.04
N VAL A 25 -25.45 -10.81 -12.41
CA VAL A 25 -24.87 -11.12 -11.09
C VAL A 25 -23.35 -11.37 -11.16
N PHE A 26 -22.85 -11.76 -12.35
CA PHE A 26 -21.41 -11.96 -12.61
C PHE A 26 -20.78 -10.82 -13.42
N GLN A 27 -21.38 -9.64 -13.52
CA GLN A 27 -20.69 -8.47 -14.05
C GLN A 27 -19.73 -7.96 -12.98
N ASN A 28 -18.47 -8.37 -13.09
CA ASN A 28 -17.37 -7.82 -12.31
C ASN A 28 -17.33 -6.29 -12.51
N LYS A 29 -17.52 -5.54 -11.43
CA LYS A 29 -17.59 -4.09 -11.46
C LYS A 29 -16.18 -3.51 -11.45
N HIS A 30 -15.89 -2.60 -12.37
CA HIS A 30 -14.70 -1.77 -12.30
C HIS A 30 -14.98 -0.56 -11.43
N LEU A 31 -14.18 -0.40 -10.39
CA LEU A 31 -14.21 0.75 -9.46
C LEU A 31 -13.25 1.84 -9.98
N ASP A 32 -13.60 3.08 -9.77
CA ASP A 32 -12.74 4.27 -9.96
C ASP A 32 -13.35 5.41 -9.14
N GLU A 33 -13.07 5.43 -7.84
CA GLU A 33 -13.65 6.39 -6.91
C GLU A 33 -12.72 6.69 -5.74
N THR A 34 -12.88 7.88 -5.16
CA THR A 34 -12.30 8.23 -3.85
C THR A 34 -13.42 8.20 -2.82
N THR A 35 -13.21 7.49 -1.73
CA THR A 35 -14.17 7.28 -0.66
C THR A 35 -13.45 7.22 0.69
N ASN A 36 -14.12 6.80 1.74
CA ASN A 36 -13.53 6.70 3.08
C ASN A 36 -14.03 5.47 3.83
N LEU A 37 -13.27 5.07 4.85
CA LEU A 37 -13.59 3.98 5.75
C LEU A 37 -13.24 4.38 7.20
N ASP A 38 -14.16 4.16 8.14
CA ASP A 38 -13.90 4.38 9.55
C ASP A 38 -13.14 3.18 10.14
N VAL A 39 -11.91 3.39 10.58
CA VAL A 39 -11.07 2.39 11.25
C VAL A 39 -10.40 3.02 12.48
N ASN A 40 -10.31 2.29 13.57
CA ASN A 40 -9.60 2.70 14.80
C ASN A 40 -9.88 4.15 15.26
N GLY A 41 -11.13 4.63 15.03
CA GLY A 41 -11.57 5.97 15.43
C GLY A 41 -11.12 7.10 14.50
N VAL A 42 -10.53 6.79 13.35
CA VAL A 42 -10.22 7.76 12.29
C VAL A 42 -10.97 7.40 11.01
N ASN A 43 -11.31 8.42 10.22
CA ASN A 43 -11.94 8.26 8.92
C ASN A 43 -10.85 8.31 7.85
N LEU A 44 -10.44 7.15 7.31
CA LEU A 44 -9.40 7.07 6.29
C LEU A 44 -9.98 7.31 4.91
N VAL A 45 -9.49 8.35 4.24
CA VAL A 45 -9.76 8.59 2.81
C VAL A 45 -8.85 7.69 1.98
N TYR A 46 -9.40 7.10 0.92
CA TYR A 46 -8.64 6.32 -0.04
C TYR A 46 -9.24 6.38 -1.44
N GLN A 47 -8.40 6.24 -2.45
CA GLN A 47 -8.82 5.95 -3.81
C GLN A 47 -8.85 4.44 -4.01
N VAL A 48 -9.92 3.93 -4.66
CA VAL A 48 -9.99 2.55 -5.15
C VAL A 48 -10.13 2.56 -6.66
N LYS A 49 -9.32 1.73 -7.36
CA LYS A 49 -9.38 1.58 -8.81
C LYS A 49 -9.07 0.15 -9.25
N GLY A 50 -9.91 -0.40 -10.16
CA GLY A 50 -9.75 -1.75 -10.69
C GLY A 50 -11.02 -2.59 -10.60
N TYR A 51 -10.94 -3.85 -11.01
CA TYR A 51 -12.04 -4.79 -10.93
C TYR A 51 -12.17 -5.41 -9.54
N GLU A 52 -13.39 -5.50 -9.00
CA GLU A 52 -13.67 -5.97 -7.62
C GLU A 52 -13.12 -7.36 -7.29
N ASP A 53 -12.99 -8.26 -8.29
CA ASP A 53 -12.45 -9.61 -8.10
C ASP A 53 -10.95 -9.74 -8.41
N ALA A 54 -10.29 -8.63 -8.74
CA ALA A 54 -8.86 -8.62 -9.03
C ALA A 54 -8.03 -8.69 -7.73
N LYS A 55 -6.76 -9.11 -7.86
CA LYS A 55 -5.83 -9.17 -6.72
C LYS A 55 -5.61 -7.78 -6.12
N PRO A 56 -5.77 -7.62 -4.79
CA PRO A 56 -5.68 -6.33 -4.14
C PRO A 56 -4.23 -5.87 -3.93
N VAL A 57 -3.98 -4.59 -4.23
CA VAL A 57 -2.71 -3.90 -3.96
C VAL A 57 -3.01 -2.64 -3.15
N ILE A 58 -2.35 -2.46 -2.02
CA ILE A 58 -2.45 -1.27 -1.18
C ILE A 58 -1.21 -0.40 -1.39
N LEU A 59 -1.41 0.89 -1.65
CA LEU A 59 -0.35 1.88 -1.84
C LEU A 59 -0.38 2.89 -0.69
N LEU A 60 0.78 3.11 -0.06
CA LEU A 60 0.98 4.01 1.08
C LEU A 60 1.99 5.10 0.71
N HIS A 61 1.59 6.37 0.83
CA HIS A 61 2.42 7.54 0.51
C HIS A 61 3.48 7.83 1.59
N GLY A 62 4.43 8.71 1.29
CA GLY A 62 5.44 9.22 2.22
C GLY A 62 4.92 10.33 3.14
N ASN A 63 5.76 10.77 4.09
CA ASN A 63 5.42 11.79 5.09
C ASN A 63 4.79 13.03 4.48
N GLY A 64 3.67 13.48 5.05
CA GLY A 64 2.94 14.67 4.60
C GLY A 64 2.34 14.55 3.19
N GLY A 65 2.28 13.34 2.63
CA GLY A 65 1.75 13.08 1.30
C GLY A 65 0.24 12.81 1.28
N GLU A 66 -0.20 12.32 0.13
CA GLU A 66 -1.58 11.94 -0.15
C GLU A 66 -1.62 10.87 -1.26
N HIS A 67 -2.75 10.19 -1.43
CA HIS A 67 -2.92 9.13 -2.44
C HIS A 67 -2.61 9.59 -3.87
N ASP A 68 -2.90 10.86 -4.23
CA ASP A 68 -2.66 11.41 -5.58
C ASP A 68 -1.16 11.45 -5.96
N HIS A 69 -0.25 11.44 -4.99
CA HIS A 69 1.19 11.31 -5.26
C HIS A 69 1.54 10.01 -6.00
N LEU A 70 0.72 8.95 -5.83
CA LEU A 70 0.89 7.62 -6.39
C LEU A 70 -0.03 7.35 -7.59
N SER A 71 -0.76 8.37 -8.09
CA SER A 71 -1.79 8.24 -9.13
C SER A 71 -1.30 7.54 -10.41
N VAL A 72 -0.08 7.82 -10.88
CA VAL A 72 0.50 7.13 -12.05
C VAL A 72 0.69 5.64 -11.81
N MET A 73 1.06 5.25 -10.58
CA MET A 73 1.20 3.84 -10.19
C MET A 73 -0.16 3.16 -10.08
N VAL A 74 -1.18 3.85 -9.55
CA VAL A 74 -2.58 3.38 -9.54
C VAL A 74 -3.03 3.02 -10.95
N ASP A 75 -2.85 3.93 -11.92
CA ASP A 75 -3.23 3.70 -13.31
C ASP A 75 -2.47 2.53 -13.98
N GLN A 76 -1.19 2.37 -13.66
CA GLN A 76 -0.38 1.27 -14.19
C GLN A 76 -0.82 -0.09 -13.64
N LEU A 77 -1.12 -0.18 -12.35
CA LEU A 77 -1.55 -1.41 -11.70
C LEU A 77 -2.97 -1.80 -12.12
N ASP A 78 -3.91 -0.84 -12.19
CA ASP A 78 -5.25 -1.06 -12.75
C ASP A 78 -5.15 -1.58 -14.19
N SER A 79 -4.36 -0.93 -15.04
CA SER A 79 -4.12 -1.37 -16.43
C SER A 79 -3.51 -2.77 -16.53
N ALA A 80 -2.81 -3.22 -15.49
CA ALA A 80 -2.25 -4.57 -15.39
C ALA A 80 -3.21 -5.59 -14.76
N GLY A 81 -4.42 -5.16 -14.37
CA GLY A 81 -5.50 -6.02 -13.87
C GLY A 81 -5.48 -6.25 -12.37
N TYR A 82 -4.93 -5.32 -11.59
CA TYR A 82 -5.00 -5.33 -10.12
C TYR A 82 -6.13 -4.42 -9.60
N LEU A 83 -6.65 -4.74 -8.42
CA LEU A 83 -7.51 -3.84 -7.64
C LEU A 83 -6.65 -3.02 -6.69
N VAL A 84 -6.59 -1.72 -6.91
CA VAL A 84 -5.65 -0.83 -6.23
C VAL A 84 -6.37 0.04 -5.22
N TYR A 85 -5.84 0.07 -4.00
CA TYR A 85 -6.26 0.97 -2.93
C TYR A 85 -5.08 1.90 -2.59
N ALA A 86 -5.21 3.19 -2.87
CA ALA A 86 -4.22 4.19 -2.47
C ALA A 86 -4.76 4.97 -1.27
N LEU A 87 -4.14 4.80 -0.09
CA LEU A 87 -4.63 5.34 1.17
C LEU A 87 -3.96 6.67 1.50
N ASP A 88 -4.76 7.60 2.04
CA ASP A 88 -4.24 8.69 2.84
C ASP A 88 -4.03 8.18 4.28
N SER A 89 -2.80 8.27 4.79
CA SER A 89 -2.50 7.89 6.17
C SER A 89 -3.26 8.77 7.17
N ARG A 90 -3.55 8.25 8.38
CA ARG A 90 -4.23 9.04 9.42
C ARG A 90 -3.62 10.43 9.56
N GLY A 91 -4.46 11.46 9.62
CA GLY A 91 -4.03 12.84 9.80
C GLY A 91 -3.31 13.48 8.61
N GLN A 92 -3.22 12.82 7.45
CA GLN A 92 -2.52 13.28 6.26
C GLN A 92 -3.45 13.28 5.03
N GLY A 93 -3.04 13.93 3.94
CA GLY A 93 -3.85 14.04 2.74
C GLY A 93 -5.18 14.72 3.00
N ALA A 94 -6.29 14.06 2.66
CA ALA A 94 -7.64 14.54 2.90
C ALA A 94 -8.16 14.25 4.32
N ASN A 95 -7.40 13.52 5.16
CA ASN A 95 -7.77 13.22 6.53
C ASN A 95 -7.53 14.43 7.46
N ALA A 96 -8.39 14.61 8.47
CA ALA A 96 -8.21 15.67 9.45
C ALA A 96 -6.87 15.52 10.21
N PRO A 97 -6.07 16.60 10.35
CA PRO A 97 -4.77 16.54 11.00
C PRO A 97 -4.90 16.14 12.48
N LEU A 98 -3.85 15.53 13.03
CA LEU A 98 -3.75 15.08 14.40
C LEU A 98 -2.64 15.83 15.16
N ASP A 99 -2.74 15.87 16.49
CA ASP A 99 -1.71 16.46 17.35
C ASP A 99 -0.51 15.54 17.59
N GLU A 100 -0.70 14.22 17.42
CA GLU A 100 0.33 13.19 17.55
C GLU A 100 0.19 12.13 16.48
N TYR A 101 1.32 11.55 16.08
CA TYR A 101 1.40 10.51 15.05
C TYR A 101 2.35 9.41 15.51
N HIS A 102 1.97 8.14 15.25
CA HIS A 102 2.78 6.97 15.55
C HIS A 102 2.70 5.97 14.39
N TYR A 103 3.84 5.40 13.97
CA TYR A 103 3.84 4.37 12.92
C TYR A 103 3.05 3.13 13.32
N VAL A 104 3.04 2.77 14.61
CA VAL A 104 2.24 1.65 15.11
C VAL A 104 0.76 1.89 14.87
N ASP A 105 0.24 3.08 15.17
CA ASP A 105 -1.17 3.41 14.92
C ASP A 105 -1.53 3.40 13.44
N MET A 106 -0.62 3.89 12.58
CA MET A 106 -0.81 3.85 11.12
C MET A 106 -0.79 2.41 10.59
N ALA A 107 0.06 1.56 11.14
CA ALA A 107 0.13 0.14 10.82
C ALA A 107 -1.14 -0.61 11.22
N GLU A 108 -1.68 -0.31 12.43
CA GLU A 108 -2.96 -0.86 12.90
C GLU A 108 -4.15 -0.40 12.03
N ASP A 109 -4.10 0.83 11.48
CA ASP A 109 -5.12 1.29 10.55
C ASP A 109 -5.10 0.50 9.23
N VAL A 110 -3.90 0.26 8.68
CA VAL A 110 -3.75 -0.56 7.46
C VAL A 110 -4.24 -1.98 7.71
N TYR A 111 -3.93 -2.56 8.88
CA TYR A 111 -4.44 -3.88 9.25
C TYR A 111 -5.97 -3.89 9.36
N ALA A 112 -6.55 -2.92 10.09
CA ALA A 112 -8.00 -2.80 10.22
C ALA A 112 -8.68 -2.58 8.85
N PHE A 113 -8.10 -1.75 7.98
CA PHE A 113 -8.57 -1.55 6.60
C PHE A 113 -8.63 -2.87 5.81
N ILE A 114 -7.58 -3.69 5.92
CA ILE A 114 -7.52 -5.01 5.28
C ILE A 114 -8.63 -5.93 5.80
N GLN A 115 -8.86 -5.93 7.13
CA GLN A 115 -9.89 -6.77 7.76
C GLN A 115 -11.31 -6.32 7.41
N GLU A 116 -11.60 -5.02 7.48
CA GLU A 116 -12.94 -4.47 7.20
C GLU A 116 -13.37 -4.67 5.74
N LEU A 117 -12.41 -4.61 4.80
CA LEU A 117 -12.67 -4.87 3.39
C LEU A 117 -12.46 -6.34 2.99
N GLU A 118 -12.16 -7.22 3.96
CA GLU A 118 -11.94 -8.66 3.74
C GLU A 118 -10.90 -8.95 2.62
N LEU A 119 -9.84 -8.12 2.54
CA LEU A 119 -8.83 -8.26 1.48
C LEU A 119 -7.94 -9.47 1.74
N GLU A 120 -7.96 -10.43 0.82
CA GLU A 120 -7.17 -11.65 0.95
C GLU A 120 -5.73 -11.42 0.44
N LYS A 121 -4.76 -11.47 1.37
CA LYS A 121 -3.32 -11.37 1.06
C LYS A 121 -2.96 -10.22 0.10
N PRO A 122 -3.32 -8.95 0.41
CA PRO A 122 -2.97 -7.83 -0.44
C PRO A 122 -1.45 -7.68 -0.55
N ALA A 123 -0.94 -7.26 -1.72
CA ALA A 123 0.41 -6.72 -1.78
C ALA A 123 0.41 -5.29 -1.22
N LEU A 124 1.41 -4.95 -0.42
CA LEU A 124 1.60 -3.60 0.10
C LEU A 124 2.80 -2.95 -0.57
N PHE A 125 2.58 -1.78 -1.13
CA PHE A 125 3.66 -0.87 -1.50
C PHE A 125 3.65 0.33 -0.56
N GLY A 126 4.84 0.70 -0.06
CA GLY A 126 5.00 1.91 0.75
C GLY A 126 6.21 2.74 0.34
N TRP A 127 6.01 4.04 0.22
CA TRP A 127 7.07 5.02 -0.01
C TRP A 127 7.45 5.71 1.29
N SER A 128 8.74 5.71 1.67
CA SER A 128 9.25 6.41 2.87
C SER A 128 8.46 5.96 4.11
N ASP A 129 7.74 6.87 4.79
CA ASP A 129 6.85 6.53 5.91
C ASP A 129 5.86 5.41 5.58
N GLY A 130 5.30 5.41 4.36
CA GLY A 130 4.43 4.32 3.90
C GLY A 130 5.14 2.96 3.90
N GLY A 131 6.45 2.95 3.60
CA GLY A 131 7.28 1.76 3.70
C GLY A 131 7.49 1.30 5.14
N ASN A 132 7.73 2.25 6.05
CA ASN A 132 7.82 1.99 7.49
C ASN A 132 6.51 1.38 8.01
N ILE A 133 5.36 1.96 7.61
CA ILE A 133 4.02 1.47 7.96
C ILE A 133 3.79 0.04 7.45
N ALA A 134 4.15 -0.26 6.19
CA ALA A 134 3.97 -1.58 5.61
C ALA A 134 4.79 -2.65 6.33
N LEU A 135 6.06 -2.36 6.66
CA LEU A 135 6.91 -3.24 7.46
C LEU A 135 6.36 -3.44 8.87
N GLN A 136 6.00 -2.34 9.55
CA GLN A 136 5.46 -2.37 10.91
C GLN A 136 4.16 -3.18 10.98
N MET A 137 3.27 -3.06 10.00
CA MET A 137 2.01 -3.81 9.93
C MET A 137 2.27 -5.31 9.86
N GLU A 138 3.16 -5.77 9.00
CA GLU A 138 3.44 -7.21 8.86
C GLU A 138 4.25 -7.76 10.03
N VAL A 139 5.08 -6.92 10.69
CA VAL A 139 5.77 -7.28 11.96
C VAL A 139 4.75 -7.52 13.07
N LEU A 140 3.73 -6.66 13.19
CA LEU A 140 2.68 -6.77 14.22
C LEU A 140 1.66 -7.88 13.90
N HIS A 141 1.33 -8.06 12.62
CA HIS A 141 0.32 -9.00 12.13
C HIS A 141 0.89 -9.94 11.06
N PRO A 142 1.81 -10.86 11.44
CA PRO A 142 2.51 -11.72 10.49
C PRO A 142 1.56 -12.56 9.64
N GLY A 143 1.81 -12.59 8.35
CA GLY A 143 1.03 -13.36 7.40
C GLY A 143 -0.22 -12.64 6.89
N THR A 144 -0.37 -11.34 7.11
CA THR A 144 -1.45 -10.53 6.55
C THR A 144 -1.20 -10.18 5.09
N ALA A 145 -0.01 -9.71 4.75
CA ALA A 145 0.34 -9.36 3.38
C ALA A 145 0.66 -10.58 2.50
N GLY A 146 0.37 -10.47 1.21
CA GLY A 146 0.81 -11.41 0.18
C GLY A 146 2.22 -11.11 -0.33
N ALA A 147 2.61 -9.84 -0.32
CA ALA A 147 3.96 -9.34 -0.60
C ALA A 147 4.14 -7.94 0.00
N ILE A 148 5.38 -7.57 0.33
CA ILE A 148 5.73 -6.21 0.74
C ILE A 148 6.75 -5.63 -0.23
N ILE A 149 6.50 -4.41 -0.69
CA ILE A 149 7.45 -3.64 -1.48
C ILE A 149 7.60 -2.28 -0.79
N THR A 150 8.81 -1.92 -0.44
CA THR A 150 9.08 -0.59 0.13
C THR A 150 10.02 0.18 -0.76
N SER A 151 9.95 1.50 -0.74
CA SER A 151 10.96 2.36 -1.35
C SER A 151 11.34 3.48 -0.40
N GLY A 152 12.62 3.55 -0.03
CA GLY A 152 13.12 4.54 0.90
C GLY A 152 12.62 4.37 2.34
N ALA A 153 12.45 3.13 2.82
CA ALA A 153 12.04 2.83 4.19
C ALA A 153 13.22 2.75 5.14
N ASN A 154 12.98 3.14 6.41
CA ASN A 154 13.90 2.95 7.54
C ASN A 154 13.16 2.34 8.72
N ILE A 155 13.81 1.47 9.50
CA ILE A 155 13.20 0.80 10.66
C ILE A 155 13.51 1.47 12.00
N PHE A 156 14.40 2.45 12.00
CA PHE A 156 14.67 3.36 13.11
C PHE A 156 15.19 4.70 12.58
N PRO A 157 15.10 5.81 13.32
CA PRO A 157 15.41 7.16 12.85
C PRO A 157 16.82 7.33 12.26
N GLU A 158 17.82 6.67 12.83
CA GLU A 158 19.21 6.73 12.41
C GLU A 158 19.51 5.93 11.12
N GLY A 159 18.53 5.25 10.55
CA GLY A 159 18.65 4.47 9.30
C GLY A 159 18.83 5.33 8.03
N VAL A 160 19.04 6.62 8.17
CA VAL A 160 19.29 7.59 7.11
C VAL A 160 20.76 7.92 6.98
N GLU A 161 21.16 8.57 5.86
CA GLU A 161 22.53 9.06 5.67
C GLU A 161 23.02 9.90 6.86
N ALA A 162 24.23 9.64 7.34
CA ALA A 162 24.77 10.23 8.56
C ALA A 162 24.76 11.77 8.57
N ASN A 163 25.07 12.41 7.42
CA ASN A 163 25.05 13.86 7.30
C ASN A 163 23.62 14.41 7.36
N PHE A 164 22.67 13.70 6.77
CA PHE A 164 21.25 14.06 6.87
C PHE A 164 20.78 13.96 8.32
N TRP A 165 21.08 12.85 9.01
CA TRP A 165 20.71 12.66 10.41
C TRP A 165 21.31 13.72 11.32
N ALA A 166 22.59 14.03 11.13
CA ALA A 166 23.29 15.04 11.93
C ALA A 166 22.63 16.44 11.86
N GLU A 167 22.00 16.77 10.73
CA GLU A 167 21.27 18.04 10.59
C GLU A 167 19.83 17.89 11.05
N PHE A 168 19.14 16.84 10.66
CA PHE A 168 17.72 16.62 10.96
C PHE A 168 17.49 16.47 12.47
N SER A 169 18.35 15.75 13.17
CA SER A 169 18.24 15.49 14.61
C SER A 169 18.36 16.74 15.49
N LYS A 170 18.94 17.84 14.97
CA LYS A 170 18.98 19.13 15.68
C LYS A 170 17.59 19.70 15.96
N GLN A 171 16.59 19.28 15.19
CA GLN A 171 15.22 19.69 15.43
C GLN A 171 14.68 19.20 16.79
N LYS A 172 15.30 18.17 17.41
CA LYS A 172 14.97 17.72 18.76
C LYS A 172 15.12 18.83 19.84
N GLU A 173 15.93 19.85 19.55
CA GLU A 173 16.13 21.00 20.43
C GLU A 173 15.03 22.09 20.30
N ASN A 174 14.10 21.92 19.36
CA ASN A 174 13.03 22.88 19.11
C ASN A 174 11.75 22.48 19.88
N ASP A 175 11.27 23.34 20.76
CA ASP A 175 10.05 23.12 21.55
C ASP A 175 8.74 23.10 20.69
N SER A 176 8.80 23.59 19.44
CA SER A 176 7.67 23.73 18.52
C SER A 176 7.82 22.85 17.28
N ILE A 177 8.21 21.59 17.46
CA ILE A 177 8.35 20.63 16.37
C ILE A 177 6.97 20.25 15.84
N ALA A 178 6.79 20.29 14.49
CA ALA A 178 5.59 19.79 13.86
C ALA A 178 5.37 18.28 14.18
N PRO A 179 4.12 17.84 14.46
CA PRO A 179 3.84 16.48 14.92
C PRO A 179 4.41 15.37 14.04
N LEU A 180 4.29 15.49 12.70
CA LEU A 180 4.88 14.52 11.75
C LEU A 180 6.41 14.50 11.79
N VAL A 181 7.06 15.66 11.98
CA VAL A 181 8.52 15.73 12.15
C VAL A 181 8.94 15.09 13.47
N ARG A 182 8.16 15.32 14.55
CA ARG A 182 8.38 14.65 15.83
C ARG A 182 8.37 13.14 15.69
N MET A 183 7.36 12.58 15.01
CA MET A 183 7.30 11.14 14.73
C MET A 183 8.60 10.64 14.08
N MET A 184 9.04 11.24 12.97
CA MET A 184 10.28 10.83 12.28
C MET A 184 11.55 10.96 13.11
N LEU A 185 11.59 11.86 14.11
CA LEU A 185 12.76 12.05 14.99
C LEU A 185 12.89 10.97 16.07
N TYR A 186 11.79 10.28 16.42
CA TYR A 186 11.74 9.33 17.54
C TYR A 186 11.27 7.94 17.13
N GLU A 187 10.76 7.79 15.92
CA GLU A 187 10.19 6.56 15.36
C GLU A 187 10.62 6.38 13.90
N PRO A 188 10.46 5.16 13.32
CA PRO A 188 10.02 3.93 13.98
C PRO A 188 11.07 3.36 14.93
N ASN A 189 10.69 2.34 15.72
CA ASN A 189 11.57 1.68 16.69
C ASN A 189 11.57 0.15 16.49
N MET A 190 11.56 -0.30 15.24
CA MET A 190 11.73 -1.71 14.91
C MET A 190 13.19 -2.12 15.04
N THR A 191 13.42 -3.38 15.34
CA THR A 191 14.73 -4.01 15.31
C THR A 191 14.87 -4.90 14.07
N PHE A 192 16.10 -5.28 13.70
CA PHE A 192 16.30 -6.27 12.64
C PHE A 192 15.73 -7.63 13.02
N ASP A 193 15.68 -7.99 14.30
CA ASP A 193 15.06 -9.23 14.78
C ASP A 193 13.54 -9.24 14.54
N ASP A 194 12.87 -8.10 14.65
CA ASP A 194 11.42 -8.00 14.37
C ASP A 194 11.10 -8.34 12.91
N LEU A 195 12.00 -8.03 11.97
CA LEU A 195 11.83 -8.31 10.55
C LEU A 195 11.78 -9.81 10.23
N HIS A 196 12.29 -10.67 11.10
CA HIS A 196 12.16 -12.15 10.97
C HIS A 196 10.70 -12.61 11.03
N ASN A 197 9.78 -11.80 11.55
CA ASN A 197 8.35 -12.09 11.55
C ASN A 197 7.71 -11.96 10.16
N ILE A 198 8.36 -11.24 9.22
CA ILE A 198 7.87 -11.06 7.86
C ILE A 198 8.09 -12.33 7.05
N GLN A 199 6.99 -13.03 6.74
CA GLN A 199 7.03 -14.35 6.07
C GLN A 199 6.76 -14.26 4.56
N CYS A 200 6.12 -13.17 4.10
CA CYS A 200 5.83 -12.96 2.68
C CYS A 200 7.08 -12.53 1.90
N PRO A 201 7.08 -12.68 0.56
CA PRO A 201 8.10 -12.09 -0.30
C PRO A 201 8.20 -10.58 -0.09
N ALA A 202 9.44 -10.05 0.02
CA ALA A 202 9.66 -8.63 0.21
C ALA A 202 10.72 -8.07 -0.78
N LEU A 203 10.45 -6.89 -1.35
CA LEU A 203 11.39 -6.13 -2.17
C LEU A 203 11.64 -4.78 -1.49
N ILE A 204 12.87 -4.58 -1.05
CA ILE A 204 13.31 -3.35 -0.39
C ILE A 204 14.05 -2.51 -1.41
N VAL A 205 13.43 -1.40 -1.82
CA VAL A 205 13.93 -0.50 -2.86
C VAL A 205 14.47 0.77 -2.23
N ALA A 206 15.50 1.33 -2.82
CA ALA A 206 15.95 2.71 -2.58
C ALA A 206 16.44 3.32 -3.89
N GLY A 207 16.48 4.64 -3.98
CA GLY A 207 17.21 5.32 -5.04
C GLY A 207 18.72 5.10 -4.88
N GLU A 208 19.49 5.17 -5.97
CA GLU A 208 20.97 5.12 -5.91
C GLU A 208 21.53 6.30 -5.09
N HIS A 209 20.79 7.41 -5.05
CA HIS A 209 21.12 8.65 -4.34
C HIS A 209 20.05 8.96 -3.26
N ASP A 210 19.55 7.91 -2.60
CA ASP A 210 18.52 8.04 -1.56
C ASP A 210 19.09 8.71 -0.29
N LEU A 211 18.20 9.32 0.50
CA LEU A 211 18.55 9.81 1.83
C LEU A 211 18.60 8.67 2.88
N ILE A 212 18.07 7.49 2.56
CA ILE A 212 18.18 6.30 3.42
C ILE A 212 19.56 5.68 3.21
N ASP A 213 20.22 5.34 4.34
CA ASP A 213 21.54 4.70 4.27
C ASP A 213 21.51 3.38 3.49
N THR A 214 22.44 3.24 2.54
CA THR A 214 22.52 2.07 1.66
C THR A 214 22.72 0.76 2.42
N LEU A 215 23.52 0.78 3.51
CA LEU A 215 23.74 -0.41 4.35
C LEU A 215 22.50 -0.73 5.16
N HIS A 216 21.75 0.30 5.62
CA HIS A 216 20.48 0.11 6.30
C HIS A 216 19.44 -0.55 5.38
N THR A 217 19.30 -0.05 4.15
CA THR A 217 18.40 -0.66 3.14
C THR A 217 18.75 -2.13 2.87
N ARG A 218 20.05 -2.47 2.75
CA ARG A 218 20.51 -3.86 2.60
C ARG A 218 20.18 -4.70 3.82
N ALA A 219 20.48 -4.19 5.01
CA ALA A 219 20.23 -4.91 6.25
C ALA A 219 18.74 -5.21 6.47
N ILE A 220 17.83 -4.31 6.09
CA ILE A 220 16.38 -4.60 6.11
C ILE A 220 16.09 -5.84 5.25
N ALA A 221 16.54 -5.85 3.99
CA ALA A 221 16.28 -6.98 3.09
C ALA A 221 16.91 -8.30 3.59
N GLU A 222 18.12 -8.25 4.13
CA GLU A 222 18.87 -9.42 4.63
C GLU A 222 18.22 -10.06 5.86
N ASN A 223 17.47 -9.28 6.65
CA ASN A 223 16.76 -9.77 7.84
C ASN A 223 15.29 -10.18 7.57
N ILE A 224 14.83 -10.14 6.33
CA ILE A 224 13.54 -10.70 5.91
C ILE A 224 13.78 -12.03 5.19
N HIS A 225 13.08 -13.10 5.59
CA HIS A 225 13.33 -14.47 5.09
C HIS A 225 13.30 -14.56 3.55
N GLN A 226 12.39 -13.86 2.89
CA GLN A 226 12.29 -13.79 1.42
C GLN A 226 12.58 -12.36 0.92
N GLY A 227 13.49 -11.66 1.59
CA GLY A 227 13.85 -10.28 1.28
C GLY A 227 14.80 -10.19 0.08
N LYS A 228 14.55 -9.20 -0.78
CA LYS A 228 15.40 -8.79 -1.90
C LYS A 228 15.64 -7.30 -1.81
N VAL A 229 16.80 -6.86 -2.27
CA VAL A 229 17.13 -5.43 -2.35
C VAL A 229 17.27 -5.01 -3.82
N PHE A 230 16.80 -3.81 -4.13
CA PHE A 230 16.98 -3.18 -5.42
C PHE A 230 17.31 -1.70 -5.27
N PHE A 231 18.37 -1.22 -5.89
CA PHE A 231 18.70 0.21 -5.97
C PHE A 231 18.34 0.72 -7.34
N ALA A 232 17.44 1.71 -7.40
CA ALA A 232 16.99 2.33 -8.65
C ALA A 232 18.09 3.26 -9.20
N PRO A 233 18.71 2.94 -10.37
CA PRO A 233 19.88 3.66 -10.86
C PRO A 233 19.57 5.12 -11.19
N GLY A 234 20.39 6.05 -10.71
CA GLY A 234 20.29 7.49 -10.94
C GLY A 234 19.10 8.18 -10.22
N GLU A 235 18.34 7.44 -9.40
CA GLU A 235 17.18 7.99 -8.69
C GLU A 235 17.53 8.44 -7.28
N ASP A 236 16.77 9.41 -6.78
CA ASP A 236 16.80 9.86 -5.39
C ASP A 236 15.64 9.26 -4.57
N HIS A 237 15.35 9.82 -3.41
CA HIS A 237 14.32 9.34 -2.49
C HIS A 237 12.89 9.31 -3.08
N GLY A 238 12.59 10.11 -4.12
CA GLY A 238 11.23 10.27 -4.63
C GLY A 238 11.10 10.29 -6.15
N SER A 239 12.17 10.55 -6.89
CA SER A 239 12.13 10.81 -8.34
C SER A 239 11.61 9.65 -9.20
N HIS A 240 11.71 8.43 -8.70
CA HIS A 240 11.16 7.24 -9.36
C HIS A 240 9.73 6.90 -8.92
N ILE A 241 9.16 7.63 -7.95
CA ILE A 241 7.85 7.34 -7.32
C ILE A 241 6.86 8.44 -7.61
N TYR A 242 7.16 9.68 -7.19
CA TYR A 242 6.24 10.81 -7.26
C TYR A 242 5.79 11.08 -8.69
N LYS A 243 4.53 10.77 -8.98
CA LYS A 243 3.92 10.92 -10.33
C LYS A 243 4.81 10.36 -11.46
N SER A 244 5.53 9.27 -11.17
CA SER A 244 6.50 8.65 -12.07
C SER A 244 6.07 7.22 -12.44
N PRO A 245 6.25 6.79 -13.70
CA PRO A 245 5.94 5.42 -14.10
C PRO A 245 7.02 4.40 -13.73
N LYS A 246 8.15 4.82 -13.15
CA LYS A 246 9.31 3.94 -12.94
C LYS A 246 9.04 2.90 -11.85
N MET A 247 8.52 3.34 -10.69
CA MET A 247 8.26 2.43 -9.57
C MET A 247 7.15 1.42 -9.91
N GLY A 248 6.08 1.83 -10.60
CA GLY A 248 5.04 0.90 -11.03
C GLY A 248 5.57 -0.21 -11.94
N LYS A 249 6.56 0.07 -12.80
CA LYS A 249 7.24 -0.97 -13.60
C LYS A 249 8.03 -1.94 -12.73
N ILE A 250 8.77 -1.44 -11.73
CA ILE A 250 9.51 -2.28 -10.77
C ILE A 250 8.54 -3.20 -10.02
N LEU A 251 7.40 -2.68 -9.55
CA LEU A 251 6.36 -3.48 -8.90
C LEU A 251 5.86 -4.60 -9.81
N LEU A 252 5.47 -4.27 -11.04
CA LEU A 252 4.92 -5.23 -11.99
C LEU A 252 5.93 -6.32 -12.37
N GLU A 253 7.20 -5.98 -12.50
CA GLU A 253 8.28 -6.95 -12.72
C GLU A 253 8.43 -7.88 -11.51
N TYR A 254 8.40 -7.33 -10.30
CA TYR A 254 8.49 -8.13 -9.08
C TYR A 254 7.26 -9.03 -8.88
N PHE A 255 6.05 -8.54 -9.09
CA PHE A 255 4.82 -9.35 -9.03
C PHE A 255 4.86 -10.53 -10.00
N LYS A 256 5.38 -10.31 -11.21
CA LYS A 256 5.59 -11.37 -12.19
C LYS A 256 6.60 -12.41 -11.71
N GLU A 257 7.69 -11.98 -11.07
CA GLU A 257 8.73 -12.86 -10.53
C GLU A 257 8.19 -13.77 -9.42
N ILE A 258 7.45 -13.21 -8.46
CA ILE A 258 6.88 -13.95 -7.32
C ILE A 258 5.55 -14.62 -7.65
N LYS A 259 5.01 -14.44 -8.85
CA LYS A 259 3.70 -14.93 -9.31
C LYS A 259 2.52 -14.42 -8.45
N TYR A 260 2.67 -13.19 -7.97
CA TYR A 260 1.62 -12.47 -7.27
C TYR A 260 0.48 -12.14 -8.20
#